data_d11f2c70d3ddcb7311f9d303830b632b
#
_entry.id   d11f2c70d3ddcb7311f9d303830b632b
#
_cell.length_a   1.000
_cell.length_b   1.000
_cell.length_c   1.000
_cell.angle_alpha   90.00
_cell.angle_beta   90.00
_cell.angle_gamma   90.00
#
_symmetry.space_group_name_H-M   'P 1'
#
loop_
_entity.id
_entity.type
_entity.pdbx_description
1 polymer ?
#
loop_
_entity_poly.entity_id
_entity_poly.type
_entity_poly.pdbx_seq_one_letter_code
_entity_poly.pdbx_strand_id
1 'polypeptide(L)'
;CSFCAWGSATQSKVRQFPLEQVVEEIKYATARSANPQKLLYLADANFGMLKRDEDIARAIAECGEKNKFPKQTYVYFAKNTNERVIRVAELMKSVTSMSMSKQSVNESVLENIKRKNIPHQQYDNLSLECEKRGITTFSELIYGLPGETYESFVHGVIQTVRQKASVAMYPMLLIEGAENFTVEHRQEFDIKTKYRILPR
;
A
#
# COMPACT_ATOMS: atom_id res chain seq x y z
N CYS A 1 12.70 3.23 -4.47
CA CYS A 1 13.01 2.32 -3.36
C CYS A 1 13.77 1.11 -3.89
N SER A 2 14.91 0.76 -3.30
CA SER A 2 15.82 -0.29 -3.80
C SER A 2 15.26 -1.72 -3.75
N PHE A 3 14.25 -1.96 -2.93
CA PHE A 3 13.60 -3.27 -2.76
C PHE A 3 12.43 -3.52 -3.74
N CYS A 4 12.04 -2.53 -4.54
CA CYS A 4 10.82 -2.58 -5.35
C CYS A 4 11.15 -2.60 -6.84
N ALA A 5 10.64 -3.58 -7.57
CA ALA A 5 10.78 -3.68 -9.02
C ALA A 5 9.77 -2.78 -9.79
N TRP A 6 8.77 -2.23 -9.12
CA TRP A 6 7.77 -1.36 -9.74
C TRP A 6 8.37 -0.06 -10.29
N GLY A 7 9.46 0.43 -9.70
CA GLY A 7 10.15 1.62 -10.19
C GLY A 7 10.66 1.48 -11.62
N SER A 8 11.13 0.31 -12.01
CA SER A 8 11.58 0.04 -13.39
C SER A 8 10.42 -0.15 -14.36
N ALA A 9 9.29 -0.70 -13.90
CA ALA A 9 8.09 -0.94 -14.70
C ALA A 9 7.21 0.32 -14.82
N THR A 10 7.27 1.24 -13.84
CA THR A 10 6.42 2.43 -13.76
C THR A 10 7.08 3.72 -14.25
N GLN A 11 8.25 3.66 -14.86
CA GLN A 11 8.86 4.82 -15.55
C GLN A 11 8.03 5.28 -16.76
N SER A 12 6.98 4.57 -17.10
CA SER A 12 6.04 4.94 -18.15
C SER A 12 5.07 6.02 -17.67
N LYS A 13 4.62 6.86 -18.60
CA LYS A 13 3.59 7.87 -18.35
C LYS A 13 2.32 7.21 -17.79
N VAL A 14 1.65 7.90 -16.86
CA VAL A 14 0.34 7.48 -16.35
C VAL A 14 -0.62 7.32 -17.52
N ARG A 15 -1.21 6.14 -17.63
CA ARG A 15 -2.24 5.82 -18.65
C ARG A 15 -3.59 5.74 -17.96
N GLN A 16 -4.63 6.22 -18.63
CA GLN A 16 -5.98 6.21 -18.12
C GLN A 16 -6.92 5.56 -19.14
N PHE A 17 -7.70 4.59 -18.68
CA PHE A 17 -8.86 4.12 -19.43
C PHE A 17 -10.00 5.16 -19.30
N PRO A 18 -10.96 5.21 -20.22
CA PRO A 18 -12.15 6.06 -20.07
C PRO A 18 -12.84 5.79 -18.71
N LEU A 19 -13.28 6.86 -18.03
CA LEU A 19 -13.89 6.71 -16.70
C LEU A 19 -15.15 5.85 -16.76
N GLU A 20 -15.98 6.06 -17.77
CA GLU A 20 -17.22 5.33 -18.00
C GLU A 20 -16.96 3.83 -18.15
N GLN A 21 -15.90 3.47 -18.90
CA GLN A 21 -15.50 2.08 -19.06
C GLN A 21 -15.11 1.45 -17.70
N VAL A 22 -14.28 2.13 -16.92
CA VAL A 22 -13.84 1.62 -15.60
C VAL A 22 -15.03 1.42 -14.66
N VAL A 23 -15.95 2.38 -14.62
CA VAL A 23 -17.16 2.30 -13.79
C VAL A 23 -18.07 1.15 -14.24
N GLU A 24 -18.26 0.96 -15.54
CA GLU A 24 -19.09 -0.15 -16.05
C GLU A 24 -18.44 -1.51 -15.79
N GLU A 25 -17.12 -1.63 -15.91
CA GLU A 25 -16.39 -2.87 -15.56
C GLU A 25 -16.55 -3.20 -14.07
N ILE A 26 -16.47 -2.23 -13.17
CA ILE A 26 -16.70 -2.40 -11.73
C ILE A 26 -18.16 -2.88 -11.49
N LYS A 27 -19.14 -2.23 -12.07
CA LYS A 27 -20.55 -2.62 -11.95
C LYS A 27 -20.78 -4.04 -12.47
N TYR A 28 -20.22 -4.36 -13.63
CA TYR A 28 -20.31 -5.68 -14.24
C TYR A 28 -19.70 -6.77 -13.34
N ALA A 29 -18.45 -6.56 -12.91
CA ALA A 29 -17.72 -7.50 -12.07
C ALA A 29 -18.43 -7.73 -10.71
N THR A 30 -18.87 -6.65 -10.06
CA THR A 30 -19.52 -6.74 -8.75
C THR A 30 -20.91 -7.36 -8.80
N ALA A 31 -21.64 -7.20 -9.90
CA ALA A 31 -22.97 -7.81 -10.07
C ALA A 31 -22.92 -9.32 -10.39
N ARG A 32 -21.83 -9.81 -10.96
CA ARG A 32 -21.70 -11.18 -11.48
C ARG A 32 -20.67 -12.05 -10.78
N SER A 33 -19.87 -11.48 -9.90
CA SER A 33 -18.81 -12.24 -9.24
C SER A 33 -19.38 -13.31 -8.31
N ALA A 34 -18.96 -14.54 -8.54
CA ALA A 34 -19.17 -15.68 -7.65
C ALA A 34 -18.08 -15.81 -6.57
N ASN A 35 -17.21 -14.82 -6.42
CA ASN A 35 -16.12 -14.85 -5.45
C ASN A 35 -16.68 -14.96 -4.02
N PRO A 36 -16.45 -16.09 -3.30
CA PRO A 36 -17.00 -16.30 -1.96
C PRO A 36 -16.41 -15.33 -0.93
N GLN A 37 -15.18 -14.86 -1.14
CA GLN A 37 -14.52 -13.90 -0.27
C GLN A 37 -15.02 -12.47 -0.50
N LYS A 38 -15.71 -12.22 -1.60
CA LYS A 38 -16.22 -10.89 -1.99
C LYS A 38 -15.14 -9.80 -1.97
N LEU A 39 -13.98 -10.16 -2.52
CA LEU A 39 -12.80 -9.35 -2.57
C LEU A 39 -12.62 -8.74 -3.97
N LEU A 40 -12.39 -7.43 -4.03
CA LEU A 40 -12.03 -6.70 -5.24
C LEU A 40 -10.59 -6.22 -5.13
N TYR A 41 -9.77 -6.49 -6.14
CA TYR A 41 -8.45 -5.88 -6.30
C TYR A 41 -8.48 -4.77 -7.34
N LEU A 42 -8.05 -3.56 -6.95
CA LEU A 42 -7.73 -2.51 -7.91
C LEU A 42 -6.25 -2.60 -8.28
N ALA A 43 -5.98 -2.86 -9.56
CA ALA A 43 -4.62 -2.93 -10.10
C ALA A 43 -4.08 -1.51 -10.41
N ASP A 44 -4.12 -0.62 -9.42
CA ASP A 44 -3.58 0.72 -9.46
C ASP A 44 -2.50 0.88 -8.37
N ALA A 45 -1.34 1.42 -8.74
CA ALA A 45 -0.21 1.58 -7.82
C ALA A 45 -0.28 2.86 -6.98
N ASN A 46 -1.14 3.82 -7.33
CA ASN A 46 -1.21 5.15 -6.73
C ASN A 46 -2.64 5.71 -6.75
N PHE A 47 -3.61 4.92 -6.34
CA PHE A 47 -5.02 5.32 -6.32
C PHE A 47 -5.25 6.53 -5.41
N GLY A 48 -6.11 7.44 -5.84
CA GLY A 48 -6.34 8.73 -5.19
C GLY A 48 -5.43 9.85 -5.70
N MET A 49 -4.51 9.54 -6.64
CA MET A 49 -3.66 10.56 -7.25
C MET A 49 -4.43 11.45 -8.22
N LEU A 50 -5.39 10.89 -8.96
CA LEU A 50 -6.16 11.57 -9.99
C LEU A 50 -7.52 12.04 -9.47
N LYS A 51 -8.04 13.15 -10.00
CA LYS A 51 -9.36 13.66 -9.59
C LYS A 51 -10.48 12.64 -9.82
N ARG A 52 -10.42 11.90 -10.93
CA ARG A 52 -11.39 10.87 -11.31
C ARG A 52 -11.46 9.68 -10.34
N ASP A 53 -10.45 9.50 -9.50
CA ASP A 53 -10.42 8.40 -8.53
C ASP A 53 -11.50 8.54 -7.45
N GLU A 54 -11.99 9.76 -7.22
CA GLU A 54 -13.16 10.00 -6.36
C GLU A 54 -14.44 9.39 -6.96
N ASP A 55 -14.62 9.46 -8.28
CA ASP A 55 -15.79 8.89 -8.96
C ASP A 55 -15.71 7.36 -9.01
N ILE A 56 -14.51 6.81 -9.21
CA ILE A 56 -14.26 5.37 -9.14
C ILE A 56 -14.51 4.84 -7.71
N ALA A 57 -14.02 5.55 -6.70
CA ALA A 57 -14.23 5.20 -5.29
C ALA A 57 -15.72 5.17 -4.93
N ARG A 58 -16.48 6.17 -5.39
CA ARG A 58 -17.92 6.24 -5.20
C ARG A 58 -18.63 5.06 -5.84
N ALA A 59 -18.29 4.73 -7.09
CA ALA A 59 -18.87 3.59 -7.78
C ALA A 59 -18.61 2.25 -7.07
N ILE A 60 -17.41 2.06 -6.52
CA ILE A 60 -17.07 0.85 -5.73
C ILE A 60 -17.90 0.79 -4.45
N ALA A 61 -18.02 1.89 -3.70
CA ALA A 61 -18.81 1.94 -2.48
C ALA A 61 -20.29 1.65 -2.76
N GLU A 62 -20.89 2.27 -3.78
CA GLU A 62 -22.26 2.03 -4.21
C GLU A 62 -22.50 0.57 -4.61
N CYS A 63 -21.56 -0.04 -5.34
CA CYS A 63 -21.63 -1.47 -5.66
C CYS A 63 -21.58 -2.34 -4.40
N GLY A 64 -20.73 -2.01 -3.44
CA GLY A 64 -20.62 -2.68 -2.16
C GLY A 64 -21.95 -2.69 -1.40
N GLU A 65 -22.63 -1.56 -1.37
CA GLU A 65 -23.94 -1.41 -0.73
C GLU A 65 -25.04 -2.18 -1.49
N LYS A 66 -25.14 -1.99 -2.80
CA LYS A 66 -26.19 -2.54 -3.65
C LYS A 66 -26.07 -4.05 -3.85
N ASN A 67 -24.87 -4.51 -4.22
CA ASN A 67 -24.65 -5.91 -4.61
C ASN A 67 -24.14 -6.77 -3.44
N LYS A 68 -23.87 -6.16 -2.28
CA LYS A 68 -23.13 -6.79 -1.17
C LYS A 68 -21.77 -7.33 -1.62
N PHE A 69 -21.18 -6.68 -2.65
CA PHE A 69 -19.88 -6.92 -3.23
C PHE A 69 -19.33 -5.60 -3.82
N PRO A 70 -18.05 -5.22 -3.52
CA PRO A 70 -17.13 -5.95 -2.65
C PRO A 70 -17.48 -5.81 -1.16
N LYS A 71 -17.07 -6.78 -0.36
CA LYS A 71 -16.98 -6.63 1.10
C LYS A 71 -15.63 -6.05 1.50
N GLN A 72 -14.61 -6.31 0.70
CA GLN A 72 -13.28 -5.78 0.90
C GLN A 72 -12.65 -5.42 -0.44
N THR A 73 -11.98 -4.26 -0.48
CA THR A 73 -11.24 -3.80 -1.66
C THR A 73 -9.78 -3.62 -1.26
N TYR A 74 -8.89 -4.29 -1.98
CA TYR A 74 -7.45 -4.03 -1.91
C TYR A 74 -7.06 -2.99 -2.94
N VAL A 75 -6.41 -1.94 -2.47
CA VAL A 75 -5.96 -0.83 -3.29
C VAL A 75 -4.68 -0.23 -2.69
N TYR A 76 -3.75 0.16 -3.55
CA TYR A 76 -2.54 0.88 -3.14
C TYR A 76 -2.77 2.37 -3.29
N PHE A 77 -3.00 3.04 -2.17
CA PHE A 77 -3.17 4.48 -2.14
C PHE A 77 -1.88 5.22 -2.51
N ALA A 78 -2.03 6.38 -3.15
CA ALA A 78 -0.92 7.26 -3.47
C ALA A 78 -0.16 7.66 -2.19
N LYS A 79 1.17 7.52 -2.21
CA LYS A 79 2.02 7.71 -1.03
C LYS A 79 2.13 9.16 -0.58
N ASN A 80 2.02 10.10 -1.50
CA ASN A 80 1.96 11.52 -1.18
C ASN A 80 0.53 11.87 -0.78
N THR A 81 0.16 11.47 0.43
CA THR A 81 -1.18 11.63 0.95
C THR A 81 -1.53 13.10 1.05
N ASN A 82 -2.53 13.48 0.30
CA ASN A 82 -3.14 14.80 0.31
C ASN A 82 -4.63 14.65 0.63
N GLU A 83 -5.34 15.74 0.72
CA GLU A 83 -6.79 15.78 1.02
C GLU A 83 -7.62 14.89 0.06
N ARG A 84 -7.20 14.75 -1.19
CA ARG A 84 -7.92 13.87 -2.15
C ARG A 84 -7.78 12.40 -1.79
N VAL A 85 -6.59 11.94 -1.43
CA VAL A 85 -6.37 10.55 -1.01
C VAL A 85 -7.23 10.22 0.21
N ILE A 86 -7.33 11.15 1.17
CA ILE A 86 -8.18 11.00 2.35
C ILE A 86 -9.66 10.92 1.93
N ARG A 87 -10.13 11.79 1.03
CA ARG A 87 -11.51 11.73 0.53
C ARG A 87 -11.83 10.43 -0.18
N VAL A 88 -10.92 9.95 -1.02
CA VAL A 88 -11.07 8.65 -1.71
C VAL A 88 -11.16 7.50 -0.70
N ALA A 89 -10.29 7.49 0.32
CA ALA A 89 -10.34 6.50 1.38
C ALA A 89 -11.64 6.59 2.21
N GLU A 90 -12.11 7.80 2.48
CA GLU A 90 -13.37 8.05 3.19
C GLU A 90 -14.59 7.54 2.41
N LEU A 91 -14.64 7.78 1.10
CA LEU A 91 -15.70 7.26 0.22
C LEU A 91 -15.75 5.73 0.24
N MET A 92 -14.62 5.07 0.39
CA MET A 92 -14.50 3.61 0.39
C MET A 92 -14.39 2.98 1.77
N LYS A 93 -14.53 3.73 2.87
CA LYS A 93 -14.24 3.26 4.25
C LYS A 93 -15.05 2.04 4.68
N SER A 94 -16.21 1.80 4.08
CA SER A 94 -17.03 0.60 4.33
C SER A 94 -16.47 -0.68 3.70
N VAL A 95 -15.57 -0.56 2.73
CA VAL A 95 -15.06 -1.69 1.94
C VAL A 95 -13.53 -1.71 1.82
N THR A 96 -12.81 -0.77 2.45
CA THR A 96 -11.34 -0.75 2.41
C THR A 96 -10.73 -0.18 3.68
N SER A 97 -9.46 -0.49 3.89
CA SER A 97 -8.59 0.18 4.87
C SER A 97 -7.48 0.93 4.13
N MET A 98 -7.12 2.11 4.63
CA MET A 98 -6.09 2.93 4.01
C MET A 98 -4.70 2.46 4.43
N SER A 99 -3.84 2.13 3.45
CA SER A 99 -2.45 1.80 3.72
C SER A 99 -1.62 3.07 3.93
N MET A 100 -0.86 3.10 5.01
CA MET A 100 0.07 4.17 5.38
C MET A 100 1.47 3.60 5.54
N SER A 101 1.99 2.97 4.47
CA SER A 101 3.17 2.12 4.51
C SER A 101 4.46 2.90 4.81
N LYS A 102 5.09 2.60 5.94
CA LYS A 102 6.37 3.17 6.38
C LYS A 102 7.57 2.38 5.86
N GLN A 103 7.43 1.08 5.73
CA GLN A 103 8.46 0.08 5.41
C GLN A 103 9.49 -0.10 6.53
N SER A 104 10.08 0.96 7.05
CA SER A 104 10.88 1.05 8.27
C SER A 104 10.63 2.41 8.95
N VAL A 105 10.96 2.53 10.22
CA VAL A 105 10.99 3.80 10.95
C VAL A 105 12.44 4.25 11.25
N ASN A 106 13.41 3.42 10.90
CA ASN A 106 14.84 3.72 11.09
C ASN A 106 15.33 4.55 9.89
N GLU A 107 15.83 5.77 10.16
CA GLU A 107 16.26 6.70 9.12
C GLU A 107 17.41 6.14 8.28
N SER A 108 18.41 5.48 8.90
CA SER A 108 19.52 4.88 8.16
C SER A 108 19.07 3.76 7.22
N VAL A 109 18.09 2.95 7.64
CA VAL A 109 17.48 1.92 6.79
C VAL A 109 16.73 2.58 5.63
N LEU A 110 15.98 3.65 5.89
CA LEU A 110 15.26 4.39 4.85
C LEU A 110 16.22 5.01 3.82
N GLU A 111 17.36 5.53 4.26
CA GLU A 111 18.42 6.02 3.37
C GLU A 111 18.99 4.88 2.51
N ASN A 112 19.34 3.74 3.12
CA ASN A 112 19.88 2.57 2.42
C ASN A 112 18.94 2.06 1.33
N ILE A 113 17.63 2.08 1.60
CA ILE A 113 16.62 1.66 0.61
C ILE A 113 16.14 2.82 -0.30
N LYS A 114 16.78 3.97 -0.24
CA LYS A 114 16.47 5.17 -1.05
C LYS A 114 14.99 5.57 -0.95
N ARG A 115 14.47 5.59 0.28
CA ARG A 115 13.08 5.93 0.57
C ARG A 115 12.98 7.12 1.51
N LYS A 116 12.10 8.06 1.17
CA LYS A 116 11.69 9.13 2.09
C LYS A 116 10.27 8.82 2.59
N ASN A 117 10.12 8.71 3.90
CA ASN A 117 8.81 8.70 4.54
C ASN A 117 8.31 10.14 4.74
N ILE A 118 7.00 10.30 4.94
CA ILE A 118 6.46 11.56 5.44
C ILE A 118 6.97 11.78 6.88
N PRO A 119 7.21 13.05 7.30
CA PRO A 119 7.63 13.34 8.67
C PRO A 119 6.70 12.76 9.72
N HIS A 120 7.21 12.36 10.88
CA HIS A 120 6.42 11.77 11.96
C HIS A 120 5.20 12.62 12.34
N GLN A 121 5.38 13.92 12.50
CA GLN A 121 4.28 14.84 12.83
C GLN A 121 3.18 14.85 11.77
N GLN A 122 3.55 14.78 10.51
CA GLN A 122 2.59 14.70 9.41
C GLN A 122 1.87 13.34 9.41
N TYR A 123 2.57 12.25 9.74
CA TYR A 123 1.96 10.95 9.89
C TYR A 123 0.94 10.91 11.03
N ASP A 124 1.29 11.49 12.18
CA ASP A 124 0.40 11.55 13.34
C ASP A 124 -0.86 12.38 13.04
N ASN A 125 -0.70 13.54 12.41
CA ASN A 125 -1.82 14.36 11.97
C ASN A 125 -2.73 13.62 10.99
N LEU A 126 -2.14 12.87 10.05
CA LEU A 126 -2.88 12.07 9.09
C LEU A 126 -3.64 10.92 9.75
N SER A 127 -3.02 10.23 10.70
CA SER A 127 -3.67 9.16 11.49
C SER A 127 -4.87 9.70 12.27
N LEU A 128 -4.72 10.85 12.92
CA LEU A 128 -5.82 11.51 13.64
C LEU A 128 -6.96 11.93 12.70
N GLU A 129 -6.63 12.43 11.52
CA GLU A 129 -7.63 12.81 10.53
C GLU A 129 -8.40 11.60 10.00
N CYS A 130 -7.71 10.49 9.74
CA CYS A 130 -8.34 9.24 9.36
C CYS A 130 -9.27 8.71 10.48
N GLU A 131 -8.81 8.75 11.74
CA GLU A 131 -9.62 8.35 12.90
C GLU A 131 -10.92 9.18 13.01
N LYS A 132 -10.83 10.51 12.88
CA LYS A 132 -11.99 11.42 12.92
C LYS A 132 -13.02 11.11 11.82
N ARG A 133 -12.56 10.71 10.62
CA ARG A 133 -13.43 10.36 9.49
C ARG A 133 -13.88 8.90 9.51
N GLY A 134 -13.48 8.12 10.52
CA GLY A 134 -13.81 6.69 10.63
C GLY A 134 -13.14 5.82 9.57
N ILE A 135 -11.96 6.24 9.09
CA ILE A 135 -11.15 5.49 8.12
C ILE A 135 -10.22 4.57 8.90
N THR A 136 -10.35 3.26 8.70
CA THR A 136 -9.40 2.29 9.25
C THR A 136 -8.08 2.38 8.51
N THR A 137 -6.97 2.42 9.26
CA THR A 137 -5.62 2.48 8.69
C THR A 137 -4.80 1.27 9.07
N PHE A 138 -3.86 0.91 8.20
CA PHE A 138 -2.81 -0.05 8.51
C PHE A 138 -1.47 0.43 7.96
N SER A 139 -0.38 -0.02 8.57
CA SER A 139 0.96 0.26 8.11
C SER A 139 1.69 -1.02 7.76
N GLU A 140 2.49 -0.97 6.72
CA GLU A 140 3.34 -2.07 6.29
C GLU A 140 4.77 -1.79 6.72
N LEU A 141 5.39 -2.80 7.35
CA LEU A 141 6.80 -2.81 7.70
C LEU A 141 7.48 -4.01 7.02
N ILE A 142 8.71 -3.81 6.58
CA ILE A 142 9.50 -4.86 5.93
C ILE A 142 10.68 -5.20 6.82
N TYR A 143 10.79 -6.46 7.25
CA TYR A 143 11.95 -6.94 7.98
C TYR A 143 13.04 -7.49 7.05
N GLY A 144 14.29 -7.34 7.47
CA GLY A 144 15.46 -7.75 6.69
C GLY A 144 15.86 -6.76 5.61
N LEU A 145 15.45 -5.50 5.72
CA LEU A 145 15.93 -4.41 4.86
C LEU A 145 17.43 -4.15 5.13
N PRO A 146 18.18 -3.59 4.16
CA PRO A 146 19.60 -3.24 4.31
C PRO A 146 19.86 -2.37 5.54
N GLY A 147 20.67 -2.88 6.47
CA GLY A 147 20.99 -2.21 7.73
C GLY A 147 19.93 -2.29 8.83
N GLU A 148 18.82 -2.99 8.61
CA GLU A 148 17.80 -3.20 9.65
C GLU A 148 18.28 -4.27 10.66
N THR A 149 18.19 -3.95 11.95
CA THR A 149 18.43 -4.91 13.04
C THR A 149 17.12 -5.42 13.62
N TYR A 150 17.17 -6.52 14.37
CA TYR A 150 16.00 -7.02 15.07
C TYR A 150 15.43 -5.96 16.03
N GLU A 151 16.29 -5.31 16.79
CA GLU A 151 15.93 -4.29 17.79
C GLU A 151 15.27 -3.07 17.10
N SER A 152 15.84 -2.58 15.99
CA SER A 152 15.26 -1.45 15.25
C SER A 152 13.93 -1.80 14.62
N PHE A 153 13.79 -3.02 14.09
CA PHE A 153 12.52 -3.50 13.56
C PHE A 153 11.44 -3.60 14.63
N VAL A 154 11.75 -4.23 15.77
CA VAL A 154 10.82 -4.35 16.91
C VAL A 154 10.41 -2.97 17.42
N HIS A 155 11.36 -2.03 17.53
CA HIS A 155 11.06 -0.64 17.87
C HIS A 155 10.05 -0.03 16.88
N GLY A 156 10.26 -0.23 15.59
CA GLY A 156 9.36 0.24 14.53
C GLY A 156 7.95 -0.32 14.63
N VAL A 157 7.82 -1.62 14.95
CA VAL A 157 6.52 -2.26 15.19
C VAL A 157 5.82 -1.61 16.39
N ILE A 158 6.51 -1.49 17.52
CA ILE A 158 5.95 -0.88 18.74
C ILE A 158 5.50 0.56 18.49
N GLN A 159 6.34 1.35 17.82
CA GLN A 159 6.03 2.75 17.49
C GLN A 159 4.78 2.83 16.59
N THR A 160 4.67 1.95 15.60
CA THR A 160 3.53 1.96 14.68
C THR A 160 2.23 1.54 15.38
N VAL A 161 2.28 0.55 16.28
CA VAL A 161 1.12 0.14 17.09
C VAL A 161 0.67 1.28 18.03
N ARG A 162 1.61 2.00 18.64
CA ARG A 162 1.28 3.16 19.50
C ARG A 162 0.56 4.27 18.75
N GLN A 163 0.73 4.35 17.44
CA GLN A 163 0.01 5.28 16.55
C GLN A 163 -1.37 4.75 16.11
N LYS A 164 -1.89 3.70 16.79
CA LYS A 164 -3.19 3.08 16.55
C LYS A 164 -3.37 2.49 15.13
N ALA A 165 -2.30 2.28 14.39
CA ALA A 165 -2.34 1.60 13.10
C ALA A 165 -2.18 0.08 13.28
N SER A 166 -2.96 -0.70 12.54
CA SER A 166 -2.68 -2.13 12.38
C SER A 166 -1.37 -2.30 11.62
N VAL A 167 -0.58 -3.31 11.98
CA VAL A 167 0.73 -3.55 11.36
C VAL A 167 0.71 -4.84 10.54
N ALA A 168 1.03 -4.72 9.25
CA ALA A 168 1.35 -5.85 8.40
C ALA A 168 2.87 -5.94 8.23
N MET A 169 3.44 -7.13 8.46
CA MET A 169 4.89 -7.36 8.42
C MET A 169 5.23 -8.29 7.25
N TYR A 170 6.16 -7.85 6.42
CA TYR A 170 6.60 -8.61 5.25
C TYR A 170 8.11 -8.85 5.28
N PRO A 171 8.60 -10.02 4.81
CA PRO A 171 10.03 -10.20 4.56
C PRO A 171 10.47 -9.34 3.37
N MET A 172 11.70 -8.84 3.41
CA MET A 172 12.32 -8.32 2.21
C MET A 172 12.49 -9.47 1.20
N LEU A 173 11.95 -9.30 0.02
CA LEU A 173 12.13 -10.24 -1.08
C LEU A 173 13.21 -9.73 -2.03
N LEU A 174 14.09 -10.63 -2.48
CA LEU A 174 15.02 -10.35 -3.56
C LEU A 174 14.27 -10.55 -4.89
N ILE A 175 13.73 -9.47 -5.41
CA ILE A 175 12.90 -9.45 -6.62
C ILE A 175 13.78 -9.06 -7.80
N GLU A 176 13.77 -9.87 -8.85
CA GLU A 176 14.47 -9.56 -10.09
C GLU A 176 14.04 -8.20 -10.65
N GLY A 177 15.00 -7.37 -11.03
CA GLY A 177 14.78 -6.00 -11.49
C GLY A 177 14.75 -4.95 -10.37
N ALA A 178 14.74 -5.34 -9.08
CA ALA A 178 14.97 -4.44 -7.96
C ALA A 178 16.47 -4.27 -7.68
N GLU A 179 16.89 -3.11 -7.19
CA GLU A 179 18.30 -2.82 -6.89
C GLU A 179 18.87 -3.79 -5.84
N ASN A 180 18.09 -4.15 -4.82
CA ASN A 180 18.50 -5.13 -3.80
C ASN A 180 18.81 -6.52 -4.36
N PHE A 181 18.39 -6.83 -5.59
CA PHE A 181 18.68 -8.08 -6.26
C PHE A 181 20.08 -8.09 -6.90
N THR A 182 20.67 -6.93 -7.17
CA THR A 182 21.98 -6.84 -7.82
C THR A 182 23.08 -7.42 -6.95
N VAL A 183 24.14 -7.92 -7.60
CA VAL A 183 25.30 -8.49 -6.88
C VAL A 183 25.99 -7.42 -6.03
N GLU A 184 26.17 -6.23 -6.60
CA GLU A 184 26.83 -5.11 -5.97
C GLU A 184 26.10 -4.70 -4.68
N HIS A 185 24.80 -4.52 -4.73
CA HIS A 185 24.01 -4.11 -3.56
C HIS A 185 23.97 -5.18 -2.47
N ARG A 186 23.91 -6.47 -2.87
CA ARG A 186 23.99 -7.59 -1.91
C ARG A 186 25.36 -7.69 -1.24
N GLN A 187 26.44 -7.38 -1.94
CA GLN A 187 27.79 -7.32 -1.37
C GLN A 187 27.94 -6.12 -0.42
N GLU A 188 27.46 -4.96 -0.82
CA GLU A 188 27.51 -3.73 -0.02
C GLU A 188 26.84 -3.90 1.36
N PHE A 189 25.70 -4.57 1.42
CA PHE A 189 24.92 -4.74 2.65
C PHE A 189 24.99 -6.15 3.25
N ASP A 190 25.92 -7.01 2.82
CA ASP A 190 26.05 -8.43 3.24
C ASP A 190 24.71 -9.18 3.20
N ILE A 191 23.90 -8.96 2.16
CA ILE A 191 22.58 -9.58 2.04
C ILE A 191 22.74 -11.06 1.65
N LYS A 192 22.40 -11.94 2.58
CA LYS A 192 22.45 -13.40 2.38
C LYS A 192 21.12 -13.91 1.83
N THR A 193 21.18 -14.48 0.62
CA THR A 193 20.00 -15.10 0.02
C THR A 193 19.57 -16.35 0.79
N LYS A 194 18.31 -16.37 1.20
CA LYS A 194 17.65 -17.56 1.74
C LYS A 194 16.42 -17.88 0.92
N TYR A 195 16.13 -19.15 0.76
CA TYR A 195 14.97 -19.61 0.01
C TYR A 195 13.88 -20.10 0.95
N ARG A 196 12.65 -19.77 0.63
CA ARG A 196 11.48 -20.30 1.33
C ARG A 196 10.73 -21.24 0.38
N ILE A 197 10.46 -22.45 0.86
CA ILE A 197 9.57 -23.37 0.16
C ILE A 197 8.14 -22.91 0.43
N LEU A 198 7.39 -22.62 -0.64
CA LEU A 198 5.97 -22.36 -0.56
C LEU A 198 5.25 -23.69 -0.83
N PRO A 199 4.42 -24.21 0.07
CA PRO A 199 3.57 -25.34 -0.22
C PRO A 199 2.60 -24.96 -1.34
N ARG A 200 2.41 -25.89 -2.30
CA ARG A 200 1.42 -25.75 -3.37
C ARG A 200 0.01 -25.96 -2.84
#